data_6ffded8f40d24901b5ec81de04221ce8
#
_entry.id   6ffded8f40d24901b5ec81de04221ce8
#
_cell.length_a   1.000
_cell.length_b   1.000
_cell.length_c   1.000
_cell.angle_alpha   90.00
_cell.angle_beta   90.00
_cell.angle_gamma   90.00
#
_symmetry.space_group_name_H-M   'P 1'
#
loop_
_entity.id
_entity.type
_entity.pdbx_description
1 polymer ?
#
loop_
_entity_poly.entity_id
_entity_poly.type
_entity_poly.pdbx_seq_one_letter_code
_entity_poly.pdbx_strand_id
1 'polypeptide(L)'
;MSVTAHTLKSWLRDRRELALLDVREAGHFGEAHLFHAIPLPYSRFELDLPRLVPRLHVPLVLVDDGVSGVAERAAQRALGLGYTAVHVLENGTAGWQAAGYTLYAGVNVPSKTFGELVEHACHTPRIRAEELHAMRSRKENVVVVDGRPWSEYSKFNIPDGVCCPNGELALRIGEIAPDPNTRVVVNCAGRTRSIIGAQTLINFGVPNPVVALENGTQGWFLAGFTVERGAQRRYPAAPEGAALQQLRTRAEAAAQRLHVPFVDVATAQTWINDDARTCYLFDVRTAEEFATGHVPGAVHAPGGQLVQATDQWVGVRGARLILIDAEGVRAPMMAAWLRQLGHDAHVLRGGLDAARAANLHAASARLPHFSALALVTTQDLVNTCVLDLRSSADFRLGHHPHARWSIRPRVVADAQGAHRVALVADALGVAQLAAIDLIQAGVREVLHLAQPDNQLATPMQPPDAEREDFLFFTARRHEGERADAEKYLSWETGLLAQLDDEERSTFQLA
;
A
#
# COMPACT_ATOMS: atom_id res chain seq x y z
N MET A 1 2.95 -23.02 -15.54
CA MET A 1 3.77 -24.11 -14.95
C MET A 1 3.50 -24.12 -13.45
N SER A 2 3.69 -25.26 -12.76
CA SER A 2 3.60 -25.29 -11.30
C SER A 2 4.97 -25.10 -10.65
N VAL A 3 4.99 -24.64 -9.40
CA VAL A 3 6.19 -24.52 -8.57
C VAL A 3 5.89 -25.00 -7.16
N THR A 4 6.76 -25.82 -6.59
CA THR A 4 6.62 -26.33 -5.22
C THR A 4 6.99 -25.26 -4.19
N ALA A 5 6.49 -25.36 -2.96
CA ALA A 5 6.84 -24.47 -1.86
C ALA A 5 8.37 -24.42 -1.62
N HIS A 6 9.07 -25.55 -1.68
CA HIS A 6 10.51 -25.62 -1.48
C HIS A 6 11.29 -24.91 -2.61
N THR A 7 10.85 -25.06 -3.86
CA THR A 7 11.44 -24.37 -5.00
C THR A 7 11.23 -22.85 -4.88
N LEU A 8 10.01 -22.43 -4.55
CA LEU A 8 9.71 -21.00 -4.33
C LEU A 8 10.57 -20.43 -3.19
N LYS A 9 10.71 -21.13 -2.06
CA LYS A 9 11.56 -20.69 -0.95
C LYS A 9 13.02 -20.50 -1.41
N SER A 10 13.55 -21.41 -2.25
CA SER A 10 14.89 -21.24 -2.84
C SER A 10 14.98 -19.99 -3.73
N TRP A 11 13.97 -19.73 -4.57
CA TRP A 11 13.95 -18.54 -5.43
C TRP A 11 13.91 -17.24 -4.63
N LEU A 12 13.19 -17.23 -3.52
CA LEU A 12 13.12 -16.07 -2.61
C LEU A 12 14.50 -15.79 -1.96
N ARG A 13 15.26 -16.82 -1.65
CA ARG A 13 16.62 -16.75 -1.10
C ARG A 13 17.62 -16.16 -2.11
N ASP A 14 17.54 -16.57 -3.36
CA ASP A 14 18.49 -16.19 -4.42
C ASP A 14 18.46 -14.69 -4.77
N ARG A 15 17.51 -13.90 -4.23
CA ARG A 15 17.32 -12.46 -4.48
C ARG A 15 17.25 -12.08 -5.97
N ARG A 16 16.96 -13.04 -6.86
CA ARG A 16 16.66 -12.76 -8.26
C ARG A 16 15.35 -12.01 -8.42
N GLU A 17 15.10 -11.38 -9.56
CA GLU A 17 13.79 -10.80 -9.83
C GLU A 17 12.72 -11.88 -9.80
N LEU A 18 11.66 -11.57 -9.06
CA LEU A 18 10.50 -12.44 -8.86
C LEU A 18 9.29 -11.59 -8.47
N ALA A 19 8.15 -11.80 -9.10
CA ALA A 19 6.87 -11.30 -8.66
C ALA A 19 6.07 -12.44 -8.00
N LEU A 20 5.91 -12.37 -6.69
CA LEU A 20 5.10 -13.30 -5.90
C LEU A 20 3.77 -12.63 -5.59
N LEU A 21 2.70 -13.05 -6.27
CA LEU A 21 1.41 -12.37 -6.28
C LEU A 21 0.33 -13.26 -5.67
N ASP A 22 -0.29 -12.81 -4.59
CA ASP A 22 -1.47 -13.47 -4.02
C ASP A 22 -2.72 -12.91 -4.72
N VAL A 23 -3.43 -13.79 -5.43
CA VAL A 23 -4.57 -13.40 -6.27
C VAL A 23 -5.93 -13.55 -5.58
N ARG A 24 -5.91 -13.91 -4.30
CA ARG A 24 -7.13 -13.92 -3.48
C ARG A 24 -7.57 -12.50 -3.15
N GLU A 25 -8.83 -12.36 -2.79
CA GLU A 25 -9.38 -11.07 -2.36
C GLU A 25 -8.78 -10.63 -1.01
N ALA A 26 -8.91 -9.33 -0.70
CA ALA A 26 -8.20 -8.68 0.41
C ALA A 26 -8.45 -9.32 1.79
N GLY A 27 -9.65 -9.85 2.03
CA GLY A 27 -9.98 -10.53 3.28
C GLY A 27 -9.18 -11.81 3.46
N HIS A 28 -9.16 -12.67 2.46
CA HIS A 28 -8.39 -13.92 2.49
C HIS A 28 -6.89 -13.69 2.56
N PHE A 29 -6.36 -12.69 1.83
CA PHE A 29 -4.98 -12.27 1.96
C PHE A 29 -4.67 -11.84 3.40
N GLY A 30 -5.54 -11.02 3.99
CA GLY A 30 -5.37 -10.50 5.34
C GLY A 30 -5.48 -11.56 6.46
N GLU A 31 -6.12 -12.70 6.19
CA GLU A 31 -6.18 -13.81 7.16
C GLU A 31 -4.87 -14.60 7.22
N ALA A 32 -4.28 -14.91 6.05
CA ALA A 32 -3.04 -15.69 5.98
C ALA A 32 -2.39 -15.57 4.60
N HIS A 33 -1.14 -15.10 4.52
CA HIS A 33 -0.38 -14.98 3.27
C HIS A 33 1.11 -15.24 3.49
N LEU A 34 1.87 -15.45 2.41
CA LEU A 34 3.31 -15.59 2.45
C LEU A 34 3.96 -14.23 2.74
N PHE A 35 5.04 -14.19 3.51
CA PHE A 35 5.71 -12.95 3.96
C PHE A 35 5.99 -11.93 2.84
N HIS A 36 6.41 -12.41 1.69
CA HIS A 36 6.76 -11.57 0.54
C HIS A 36 5.67 -11.48 -0.52
N ALA A 37 4.49 -12.04 -0.29
CA ALA A 37 3.41 -11.99 -1.26
C ALA A 37 2.85 -10.57 -1.41
N ILE A 38 2.63 -10.17 -2.64
CA ILE A 38 2.02 -8.90 -3.02
C ILE A 38 0.52 -9.15 -3.24
N PRO A 39 -0.38 -8.43 -2.56
CA PRO A 39 -1.82 -8.58 -2.78
C PRO A 39 -2.21 -8.04 -4.17
N LEU A 40 -2.70 -8.92 -5.02
CA LEU A 40 -3.22 -8.58 -6.33
C LEU A 40 -4.54 -9.33 -6.60
N PRO A 41 -5.67 -8.88 -6.03
CA PRO A 41 -6.95 -9.55 -6.14
C PRO A 41 -7.36 -9.85 -7.58
N TYR A 42 -7.86 -11.06 -7.83
CA TYR A 42 -8.32 -11.48 -9.16
C TYR A 42 -9.38 -10.53 -9.73
N SER A 43 -10.18 -9.92 -8.86
CA SER A 43 -11.18 -8.91 -9.25
C SER A 43 -10.58 -7.69 -9.97
N ARG A 44 -9.27 -7.44 -9.82
CA ARG A 44 -8.57 -6.29 -10.41
C ARG A 44 -7.31 -6.70 -11.19
N PHE A 45 -7.07 -7.99 -11.35
CA PHE A 45 -5.78 -8.55 -11.78
C PHE A 45 -5.21 -7.87 -13.02
N GLU A 46 -5.94 -7.83 -14.14
CA GLU A 46 -5.44 -7.26 -15.41
C GLU A 46 -5.36 -5.72 -15.41
N LEU A 47 -6.03 -5.05 -14.47
CA LEU A 47 -5.92 -3.59 -14.31
C LEU A 47 -4.62 -3.20 -13.60
N ASP A 48 -4.20 -3.98 -12.60
CA ASP A 48 -3.11 -3.62 -11.71
C ASP A 48 -1.79 -4.34 -12.04
N LEU A 49 -1.84 -5.56 -12.62
CA LEU A 49 -0.67 -6.35 -12.96
C LEU A 49 0.36 -5.61 -13.84
N PRO A 50 -0.02 -4.90 -14.95
CA PRO A 50 0.95 -4.24 -15.81
C PRO A 50 1.73 -3.11 -15.12
N ARG A 51 1.13 -2.48 -14.11
CA ARG A 51 1.77 -1.45 -13.29
C ARG A 51 2.73 -2.07 -12.26
N LEU A 52 2.29 -3.16 -11.61
CA LEU A 52 3.07 -3.85 -10.58
C LEU A 52 4.21 -4.67 -11.17
N VAL A 53 4.03 -5.24 -12.35
CA VAL A 53 5.03 -6.06 -13.05
C VAL A 53 5.16 -5.58 -14.50
N PRO A 54 5.90 -4.50 -14.75
CA PRO A 54 5.95 -3.86 -16.08
C PRO A 54 6.67 -4.69 -17.15
N ARG A 55 7.54 -5.64 -16.76
CA ARG A 55 8.30 -6.50 -17.69
C ARG A 55 7.63 -7.85 -17.85
N LEU A 56 7.40 -8.26 -19.09
CA LEU A 56 6.68 -9.50 -19.43
C LEU A 56 7.47 -10.80 -19.18
N HIS A 57 8.80 -10.69 -18.99
CA HIS A 57 9.69 -11.85 -18.80
C HIS A 57 10.07 -12.09 -17.34
N VAL A 58 9.56 -11.29 -16.41
CA VAL A 58 9.77 -11.52 -14.97
C VAL A 58 9.06 -12.81 -14.56
N PRO A 59 9.72 -13.71 -13.82
CA PRO A 59 9.03 -14.86 -13.24
C PRO A 59 7.88 -14.40 -12.32
N LEU A 60 6.65 -14.81 -12.67
CA LEU A 60 5.46 -14.63 -11.85
C LEU A 60 5.19 -15.92 -11.09
N VAL A 61 4.95 -15.83 -9.79
CA VAL A 61 4.37 -16.91 -8.99
C VAL A 61 3.04 -16.43 -8.44
N LEU A 62 1.97 -17.06 -8.87
CA LEU A 62 0.60 -16.77 -8.46
C LEU A 62 0.21 -17.71 -7.34
N VAL A 63 -0.42 -17.15 -6.30
CA VAL A 63 -0.80 -17.88 -5.08
C VAL A 63 -2.29 -17.70 -4.82
N ASP A 64 -2.96 -18.80 -4.52
CA ASP A 64 -4.30 -18.81 -3.95
C ASP A 64 -4.34 -19.73 -2.70
N ASP A 65 -5.50 -20.28 -2.36
CA ASP A 65 -5.68 -21.21 -1.24
C ASP A 65 -5.33 -22.67 -1.58
N GLY A 66 -5.12 -22.98 -2.86
CA GLY A 66 -4.82 -24.30 -3.38
C GLY A 66 -6.06 -25.14 -3.76
N VAL A 67 -7.28 -24.59 -3.62
CA VAL A 67 -8.53 -25.28 -3.96
C VAL A 67 -9.49 -24.47 -4.81
N SER A 68 -9.40 -23.15 -4.78
CA SER A 68 -10.32 -22.25 -5.49
C SER A 68 -10.09 -22.18 -7.00
N GLY A 69 -8.90 -22.55 -7.47
CA GLY A 69 -8.49 -22.46 -8.88
C GLY A 69 -8.39 -21.02 -9.40
N VAL A 70 -8.31 -20.02 -8.49
CA VAL A 70 -8.19 -18.61 -8.87
C VAL A 70 -6.80 -18.32 -9.45
N ALA A 71 -5.75 -18.96 -8.90
CA ALA A 71 -4.38 -18.79 -9.39
C ALA A 71 -4.21 -19.31 -10.81
N GLU A 72 -4.85 -20.42 -11.18
CA GLU A 72 -4.85 -20.97 -12.53
C GLU A 72 -5.58 -20.05 -13.52
N ARG A 73 -6.72 -19.48 -13.11
CA ARG A 73 -7.44 -18.50 -13.93
C ARG A 73 -6.59 -17.23 -14.13
N ALA A 74 -5.98 -16.73 -13.07
CA ALA A 74 -5.07 -15.59 -13.13
C ALA A 74 -3.85 -15.88 -14.02
N ALA A 75 -3.30 -17.10 -13.98
CA ALA A 75 -2.20 -17.52 -14.85
C ALA A 75 -2.59 -17.47 -16.33
N GLN A 76 -3.78 -17.95 -16.68
CA GLN A 76 -4.30 -17.84 -18.04
C GLN A 76 -4.45 -16.39 -18.49
N ARG A 77 -4.92 -15.49 -17.60
CA ARG A 77 -5.02 -14.05 -17.87
C ARG A 77 -3.63 -13.44 -18.09
N ALA A 78 -2.66 -13.74 -17.24
CA ALA A 78 -1.28 -13.26 -17.38
C ALA A 78 -0.65 -13.71 -18.72
N LEU A 79 -0.80 -14.98 -19.09
CA LEU A 79 -0.36 -15.48 -20.39
C LEU A 79 -1.02 -14.74 -21.55
N GLY A 80 -2.33 -14.48 -21.45
CA GLY A 80 -3.08 -13.67 -22.42
C GLY A 80 -2.60 -12.23 -22.55
N LEU A 81 -2.00 -11.67 -21.49
CA LEU A 81 -1.37 -10.34 -21.48
C LEU A 81 0.08 -10.37 -22.01
N GLY A 82 0.62 -11.55 -22.34
CA GLY A 82 1.97 -11.72 -22.91
C GLY A 82 3.06 -12.04 -21.89
N TYR A 83 2.73 -12.28 -20.61
CA TYR A 83 3.72 -12.75 -19.64
C TYR A 83 4.18 -14.15 -19.98
N THR A 84 5.50 -14.41 -19.97
CA THR A 84 6.08 -15.64 -20.51
C THR A 84 6.53 -16.64 -19.44
N ALA A 85 6.80 -16.18 -18.23
CA ALA A 85 7.32 -17.01 -17.14
C ALA A 85 6.31 -17.06 -15.98
N VAL A 86 5.15 -17.70 -16.20
CA VAL A 86 4.03 -17.74 -15.27
C VAL A 86 3.97 -19.09 -14.57
N HIS A 87 3.99 -19.06 -13.24
CA HIS A 87 3.92 -20.21 -12.36
C HIS A 87 2.76 -20.09 -11.38
N VAL A 88 2.23 -21.20 -10.93
CA VAL A 88 1.24 -21.31 -9.85
C VAL A 88 1.86 -22.08 -8.71
N LEU A 89 1.74 -21.61 -7.47
CA LEU A 89 2.21 -22.31 -6.29
C LEU A 89 1.35 -23.57 -6.06
N GLU A 90 1.98 -24.73 -6.05
CA GLU A 90 1.31 -26.02 -5.83
C GLU A 90 0.59 -26.03 -4.47
N ASN A 91 -0.71 -26.32 -4.49
CA ASN A 91 -1.57 -26.31 -3.33
C ASN A 91 -1.62 -24.96 -2.56
N GLY A 92 -1.22 -23.87 -3.21
CA GLY A 92 -1.35 -22.50 -2.71
C GLY A 92 -0.81 -22.28 -1.30
N THR A 93 -1.50 -21.47 -0.49
CA THR A 93 -1.11 -21.21 0.91
C THR A 93 -1.15 -22.47 1.77
N ALA A 94 -2.08 -23.40 1.52
CA ALA A 94 -2.13 -24.66 2.25
C ALA A 94 -0.88 -25.52 1.99
N GLY A 95 -0.40 -25.58 0.74
CA GLY A 95 0.85 -26.28 0.37
C GLY A 95 2.08 -25.64 1.00
N TRP A 96 2.13 -24.29 1.08
CA TRP A 96 3.19 -23.57 1.77
C TRP A 96 3.27 -23.95 3.25
N GLN A 97 2.13 -23.93 3.94
CA GLN A 97 2.06 -24.30 5.34
C GLN A 97 2.39 -25.79 5.59
N ALA A 98 1.90 -26.68 4.73
CA ALA A 98 2.20 -28.11 4.81
C ALA A 98 3.70 -28.42 4.61
N ALA A 99 4.43 -27.58 3.87
CA ALA A 99 5.86 -27.64 3.73
C ALA A 99 6.64 -27.11 4.96
N GLY A 100 5.94 -26.67 6.00
CA GLY A 100 6.53 -26.17 7.25
C GLY A 100 6.87 -24.68 7.27
N TYR A 101 6.41 -23.90 6.29
CA TYR A 101 6.66 -22.46 6.22
C TYR A 101 5.53 -21.65 6.86
N THR A 102 5.89 -20.50 7.41
CA THR A 102 4.96 -19.60 8.12
C THR A 102 4.05 -18.86 7.15
N LEU A 103 2.78 -18.72 7.52
CA LEU A 103 1.82 -17.77 6.96
C LEU A 103 1.58 -16.63 7.94
N TYR A 104 1.43 -15.43 7.40
CA TYR A 104 1.28 -14.19 8.16
C TYR A 104 -0.15 -13.66 8.01
N ALA A 105 -0.75 -13.24 9.11
CA ALA A 105 -2.01 -12.49 9.08
C ALA A 105 -1.74 -10.98 8.98
N GLY A 106 -2.71 -10.22 8.51
CA GLY A 106 -2.67 -8.77 8.41
C GLY A 106 -2.28 -8.26 7.03
N VAL A 107 -1.81 -7.02 6.96
CA VAL A 107 -1.34 -6.37 5.72
C VAL A 107 -0.08 -5.58 5.99
N ASN A 108 0.71 -5.33 4.94
CA ASN A 108 1.98 -4.61 5.02
C ASN A 108 2.96 -5.27 6.04
N VAL A 109 2.92 -6.58 6.16
CA VAL A 109 3.68 -7.33 7.17
C VAL A 109 5.17 -7.04 7.11
N PRO A 110 5.85 -6.99 5.93
CA PRO A 110 7.27 -6.65 5.88
C PRO A 110 7.60 -5.29 6.48
N SER A 111 6.84 -4.23 6.14
CA SER A 111 7.12 -2.89 6.66
C SER A 111 6.78 -2.74 8.14
N LYS A 112 5.76 -3.45 8.63
CA LYS A 112 5.43 -3.47 10.06
C LYS A 112 6.50 -4.17 10.88
N THR A 113 6.94 -5.33 10.45
CA THR A 113 8.05 -6.06 11.04
C THR A 113 9.34 -5.23 11.03
N PHE A 114 9.61 -4.55 9.92
CA PHE A 114 10.74 -3.63 9.80
C PHE A 114 10.67 -2.49 10.82
N GLY A 115 9.49 -1.90 11.06
CA GLY A 115 9.33 -0.85 12.07
C GLY A 115 9.72 -1.31 13.48
N GLU A 116 9.34 -2.54 13.87
CA GLU A 116 9.75 -3.12 15.14
C GLU A 116 11.28 -3.37 15.19
N LEU A 117 11.87 -3.83 14.09
CA LEU A 117 13.34 -3.98 14.00
C LEU A 117 14.07 -2.64 14.14
N VAL A 118 13.59 -1.58 13.51
CA VAL A 118 14.15 -0.22 13.62
C VAL A 118 14.09 0.28 15.07
N GLU A 119 12.96 0.09 15.77
CA GLU A 119 12.86 0.48 17.18
C GLU A 119 13.92 -0.18 18.02
N HIS A 120 14.13 -1.49 17.83
CA HIS A 120 15.14 -2.24 18.57
C HIS A 120 16.58 -1.85 18.20
N ALA A 121 16.89 -1.70 16.92
CA ALA A 121 18.26 -1.44 16.46
C ALA A 121 18.70 0.01 16.68
N CYS A 122 17.78 0.97 16.44
CA CYS A 122 18.10 2.40 16.58
C CYS A 122 17.80 2.95 17.98
N HIS A 123 17.20 2.17 18.88
CA HIS A 123 16.72 2.62 20.18
C HIS A 123 15.89 3.91 20.07
N THR A 124 15.01 3.97 19.08
CA THR A 124 14.18 5.16 18.80
C THR A 124 13.48 5.62 20.08
N PRO A 125 13.69 6.86 20.55
CA PRO A 125 13.08 7.36 21.77
C PRO A 125 11.55 7.34 21.65
N ARG A 126 10.87 6.94 22.73
CA ARG A 126 9.41 6.88 22.77
C ARG A 126 8.85 7.38 24.09
N ILE A 127 7.59 7.82 24.07
CA ILE A 127 6.83 8.16 25.27
C ILE A 127 5.46 7.49 25.21
N ARG A 128 4.89 7.25 26.40
CA ARG A 128 3.54 6.68 26.49
C ARG A 128 2.46 7.77 26.40
N ALA A 129 1.23 7.34 26.13
CA ALA A 129 0.08 8.23 26.02
C ALA A 129 -0.14 9.06 27.29
N GLU A 130 0.05 8.45 28.48
CA GLU A 130 -0.10 9.12 29.78
C GLU A 130 0.96 10.21 29.98
N GLU A 131 2.20 9.97 29.53
CA GLU A 131 3.28 10.95 29.60
C GLU A 131 2.99 12.16 28.71
N LEU A 132 2.53 11.92 27.46
CA LEU A 132 2.13 12.98 26.55
C LEU A 132 0.96 13.78 27.12
N HIS A 133 -0.06 13.10 27.69
CA HIS A 133 -1.20 13.76 28.32
C HIS A 133 -0.76 14.66 29.49
N ALA A 134 0.14 14.17 30.36
CA ALA A 134 0.68 14.94 31.48
C ALA A 134 1.50 16.16 31.01
N MET A 135 2.33 16.03 29.97
CA MET A 135 3.10 17.13 29.38
C MET A 135 2.15 18.24 28.87
N ARG A 136 1.09 17.86 28.14
CA ARG A 136 0.11 18.81 27.61
C ARG A 136 -0.68 19.50 28.73
N SER A 137 -1.05 18.74 29.77
CA SER A 137 -1.74 19.32 30.96
C SER A 137 -0.88 20.35 31.68
N ARG A 138 0.45 20.15 31.69
CA ARG A 138 1.41 21.13 32.22
C ARG A 138 1.78 22.24 31.25
N LYS A 139 1.21 22.24 30.04
CA LYS A 139 1.52 23.19 28.96
C LYS A 139 3.00 23.23 28.60
N GLU A 140 3.66 22.08 28.62
CA GLU A 140 5.04 21.95 28.15
C GLU A 140 5.13 22.26 26.65
N ASN A 141 6.33 22.70 26.20
CA ASN A 141 6.59 22.99 24.80
C ASN A 141 6.67 21.70 23.97
N VAL A 142 5.51 21.20 23.54
CA VAL A 142 5.35 19.95 22.80
C VAL A 142 4.39 20.10 21.61
N VAL A 143 4.73 19.49 20.48
CA VAL A 143 3.87 19.38 19.32
C VAL A 143 3.70 17.90 18.95
N VAL A 144 2.46 17.53 18.58
CA VAL A 144 2.16 16.19 18.05
C VAL A 144 2.01 16.29 16.55
N VAL A 145 2.82 15.50 15.80
CA VAL A 145 2.70 15.38 14.35
C VAL A 145 2.24 13.96 13.98
N ASP A 146 1.20 13.89 13.17
CA ASP A 146 0.61 12.62 12.74
C ASP A 146 1.16 12.22 11.37
N GLY A 147 1.96 11.14 11.34
CA GLY A 147 2.64 10.63 10.15
C GLY A 147 1.75 9.87 9.16
N ARG A 148 0.44 9.80 9.42
CA ARG A 148 -0.53 9.13 8.54
C ARG A 148 -0.97 10.01 7.38
N PRO A 149 -1.51 9.40 6.28
CA PRO A 149 -2.21 10.15 5.25
C PRO A 149 -3.42 10.90 5.81
N TRP A 150 -3.78 11.97 5.11
CA TRP A 150 -4.95 12.79 5.46
C TRP A 150 -6.23 11.99 5.67
N SER A 151 -6.49 11.02 4.82
CA SER A 151 -7.69 10.17 4.86
C SER A 151 -7.79 9.32 6.13
N GLU A 152 -6.67 8.98 6.77
CA GLU A 152 -6.65 8.29 8.06
C GLU A 152 -6.70 9.28 9.23
N TYR A 153 -5.91 10.36 9.16
CA TYR A 153 -5.84 11.39 10.19
C TYR A 153 -7.19 12.05 10.44
N SER A 154 -7.92 12.43 9.39
CA SER A 154 -9.23 13.11 9.51
C SER A 154 -10.31 12.22 10.13
N LYS A 155 -10.20 10.89 10.01
CA LYS A 155 -11.16 9.98 10.65
C LYS A 155 -11.07 10.01 12.17
N PHE A 156 -9.87 10.00 12.72
CA PHE A 156 -9.60 10.13 14.15
C PHE A 156 -8.12 10.43 14.38
N ASN A 157 -7.80 11.28 15.33
CA ASN A 157 -6.43 11.66 15.67
C ASN A 157 -6.34 12.07 17.16
N ILE A 158 -5.12 12.33 17.63
CA ILE A 158 -4.89 12.95 18.93
C ILE A 158 -5.27 14.43 18.84
N PRO A 159 -6.07 14.97 19.79
CA PRO A 159 -6.48 16.38 19.76
C PRO A 159 -5.29 17.33 19.57
N ASP A 160 -5.50 18.39 18.80
CA ASP A 160 -4.50 19.39 18.39
C ASP A 160 -3.29 18.87 17.60
N GLY A 161 -3.24 17.57 17.27
CA GLY A 161 -2.19 17.01 16.41
C GLY A 161 -2.26 17.61 15.00
N VAL A 162 -1.12 17.73 14.34
CA VAL A 162 -0.98 18.24 12.96
C VAL A 162 -0.72 17.08 12.02
N CYS A 163 -1.50 16.95 10.95
CA CYS A 163 -1.26 15.96 9.91
C CYS A 163 0.01 16.32 9.13
N CYS A 164 1.02 15.46 9.20
CA CYS A 164 2.26 15.55 8.41
C CYS A 164 2.73 14.14 8.06
N PRO A 165 2.29 13.58 6.93
CA PRO A 165 2.68 12.23 6.50
C PRO A 165 4.19 12.03 6.55
N ASN A 166 4.64 10.82 6.91
CA ASN A 166 6.06 10.54 7.13
C ASN A 166 6.98 10.99 5.99
N GLY A 167 6.51 10.95 4.73
CA GLY A 167 7.26 11.44 3.59
C GLY A 167 7.48 12.96 3.59
N GLU A 168 6.63 13.72 4.30
CA GLU A 168 6.68 15.18 4.39
C GLU A 168 7.46 15.69 5.61
N LEU A 169 7.71 14.85 6.62
CA LEU A 169 8.26 15.27 7.91
C LEU A 169 9.57 16.05 7.79
N ALA A 170 10.55 15.51 7.07
CA ALA A 170 11.87 16.14 6.93
C ALA A 170 11.79 17.51 6.24
N LEU A 171 10.84 17.69 5.32
CA LEU A 171 10.65 18.95 4.57
C LEU A 171 9.86 19.99 5.38
N ARG A 172 8.96 19.58 6.28
CA ARG A 172 7.96 20.45 6.89
C ARG A 172 8.17 20.71 8.37
N ILE A 173 8.96 19.90 9.07
CA ILE A 173 9.01 19.95 10.54
C ILE A 173 9.53 21.27 11.09
N GLY A 174 10.46 21.92 10.38
CA GLY A 174 10.98 23.23 10.79
C GLY A 174 9.92 24.34 10.85
N GLU A 175 8.90 24.25 9.97
CA GLU A 175 7.76 25.18 9.95
C GLU A 175 6.69 24.82 11.00
N ILE A 176 6.61 23.55 11.41
CA ILE A 176 5.68 23.08 12.45
C ILE A 176 6.24 23.36 13.85
N ALA A 177 7.54 23.16 14.04
CA ALA A 177 8.24 23.30 15.30
C ALA A 177 9.51 24.16 15.15
N PRO A 178 9.38 25.47 14.92
CA PRO A 178 10.49 26.36 14.65
C PRO A 178 11.41 26.61 15.86
N ASP A 179 10.88 26.50 17.09
CA ASP A 179 11.72 26.55 18.30
C ASP A 179 12.43 25.20 18.52
N PRO A 180 13.77 25.16 18.53
CA PRO A 180 14.53 23.94 18.70
C PRO A 180 14.32 23.23 20.04
N ASN A 181 13.72 23.92 21.03
CA ASN A 181 13.36 23.33 22.31
C ASN A 181 11.98 22.66 22.31
N THR A 182 11.19 22.83 21.23
CA THR A 182 9.90 22.16 21.10
C THR A 182 10.12 20.67 20.94
N ARG A 183 9.55 19.87 21.85
CA ARG A 183 9.55 18.41 21.71
C ARG A 183 8.58 17.99 20.62
N VAL A 184 9.08 17.25 19.64
CA VAL A 184 8.28 16.68 18.55
C VAL A 184 7.88 15.25 18.89
N VAL A 185 6.59 15.01 19.01
CA VAL A 185 6.02 13.68 19.23
C VAL A 185 5.42 13.19 17.93
N VAL A 186 6.01 12.17 17.33
CA VAL A 186 5.50 11.57 16.09
C VAL A 186 4.46 10.51 16.42
N ASN A 187 3.26 10.66 15.89
CA ASN A 187 2.11 9.79 16.08
C ASN A 187 1.73 9.05 14.79
N CYS A 188 1.06 7.91 14.95
CA CYS A 188 0.31 7.23 13.87
C CYS A 188 -0.89 6.47 14.47
N ALA A 189 -1.44 5.49 13.76
CA ALA A 189 -2.51 4.66 14.32
C ALA A 189 -2.03 3.70 15.42
N GLY A 190 -0.90 3.03 15.20
CA GLY A 190 -0.29 2.05 16.09
C GLY A 190 1.19 2.34 16.32
N ARG A 191 2.10 1.57 15.72
CA ARG A 191 3.53 1.60 16.04
C ARG A 191 4.42 2.04 14.87
N THR A 192 4.43 1.30 13.77
CA THR A 192 5.40 1.40 12.67
C THR A 192 5.68 2.83 12.20
N ARG A 193 4.65 3.61 11.85
CA ARG A 193 4.83 4.95 11.29
C ARG A 193 5.28 5.97 12.33
N SER A 194 4.93 5.79 13.62
CA SER A 194 5.47 6.63 14.70
C SER A 194 6.98 6.42 14.85
N ILE A 195 7.42 5.18 14.83
CA ILE A 195 8.83 4.78 14.94
C ILE A 195 9.62 5.30 13.74
N ILE A 196 9.20 4.93 12.53
CA ILE A 196 9.88 5.33 11.28
C ILE A 196 9.89 6.85 11.12
N GLY A 197 8.80 7.55 11.45
CA GLY A 197 8.74 9.01 11.36
C GLY A 197 9.64 9.71 12.35
N ALA A 198 9.67 9.27 13.62
CA ALA A 198 10.57 9.80 14.64
C ALA A 198 12.02 9.55 14.23
N GLN A 199 12.36 8.33 13.84
CA GLN A 199 13.71 7.99 13.41
C GLN A 199 14.12 8.72 12.12
N THR A 200 13.16 9.02 11.21
CA THR A 200 13.43 9.87 10.04
C THR A 200 13.92 11.25 10.46
N LEU A 201 13.25 11.90 11.42
CA LEU A 201 13.66 13.22 11.91
C LEU A 201 15.01 13.18 12.64
N ILE A 202 15.26 12.14 13.43
CA ILE A 202 16.55 11.92 14.11
C ILE A 202 17.67 11.73 13.06
N ASN A 203 17.46 10.87 12.08
CA ASN A 203 18.42 10.62 11.01
C ASN A 203 18.65 11.87 10.12
N PHE A 204 17.60 12.66 9.92
CA PHE A 204 17.69 13.95 9.22
C PHE A 204 18.46 15.00 10.02
N GLY A 205 18.59 14.84 11.36
CA GLY A 205 19.35 15.72 12.25
C GLY A 205 18.61 17.02 12.57
N VAL A 206 17.29 16.95 12.87
CA VAL A 206 16.58 18.12 13.40
C VAL A 206 17.12 18.49 14.78
N PRO A 207 17.12 19.80 15.15
CA PRO A 207 17.62 20.22 16.45
C PRO A 207 16.67 19.88 17.62
N ASN A 208 15.41 19.65 17.31
CA ASN A 208 14.35 19.37 18.27
C ASN A 208 14.54 18.01 18.97
N PRO A 209 14.17 17.85 20.25
CA PRO A 209 13.97 16.55 20.86
C PRO A 209 12.82 15.80 20.17
N VAL A 210 13.09 14.62 19.59
CA VAL A 210 12.10 13.82 18.85
C VAL A 210 11.84 12.52 19.57
N VAL A 211 10.55 12.16 19.68
CA VAL A 211 10.10 10.88 20.25
C VAL A 211 8.95 10.29 19.44
N ALA A 212 8.85 8.97 19.40
CA ALA A 212 7.67 8.27 18.89
C ALA A 212 6.60 8.17 20.00
N LEU A 213 5.32 8.30 19.64
CA LEU A 213 4.24 7.94 20.55
C LEU A 213 4.04 6.43 20.54
N GLU A 214 4.28 5.79 21.68
CA GLU A 214 4.09 4.35 21.84
C GLU A 214 2.63 3.97 21.61
N ASN A 215 2.40 2.99 20.72
CA ASN A 215 1.09 2.52 20.33
C ASN A 215 0.17 3.58 19.67
N GLY A 216 0.70 4.77 19.36
CA GLY A 216 0.02 5.79 18.58
C GLY A 216 -1.35 6.23 19.11
N THR A 217 -2.26 6.55 18.20
CA THR A 217 -3.64 6.94 18.55
C THR A 217 -4.42 5.80 19.22
N GLN A 218 -4.09 4.54 18.93
CA GLN A 218 -4.71 3.40 19.63
C GLN A 218 -4.26 3.32 21.09
N GLY A 219 -2.96 3.52 21.38
CA GLY A 219 -2.47 3.61 22.74
C GLY A 219 -3.10 4.77 23.53
N TRP A 220 -3.28 5.93 22.86
CA TRP A 220 -3.99 7.07 23.42
C TRP A 220 -5.45 6.72 23.79
N PHE A 221 -6.17 6.07 22.87
CA PHE A 221 -7.54 5.61 23.09
C PHE A 221 -7.62 4.56 24.21
N LEU A 222 -6.72 3.59 24.23
CA LEU A 222 -6.69 2.52 25.25
C LEU A 222 -6.36 3.05 26.66
N ALA A 223 -5.61 4.15 26.75
CA ALA A 223 -5.36 4.88 28.00
C ALA A 223 -6.59 5.67 28.49
N GLY A 224 -7.70 5.66 27.75
CA GLY A 224 -8.95 6.32 28.12
C GLY A 224 -9.03 7.79 27.73
N PHE A 225 -8.13 8.29 26.90
CA PHE A 225 -8.13 9.67 26.46
C PHE A 225 -9.01 9.88 25.23
N THR A 226 -9.62 11.06 25.14
CA THR A 226 -10.49 11.44 24.03
C THR A 226 -9.69 11.59 22.73
N VAL A 227 -10.20 11.00 21.64
CA VAL A 227 -9.71 11.22 20.28
C VAL A 227 -10.52 12.30 19.59
N GLU A 228 -9.89 13.02 18.67
CA GLU A 228 -10.55 14.03 17.84
C GLU A 228 -10.91 13.43 16.47
N ARG A 229 -12.02 13.87 15.89
CA ARG A 229 -12.50 13.45 14.56
C ARG A 229 -12.76 14.67 13.68
N GLY A 230 -12.55 14.55 12.37
CA GLY A 230 -12.78 15.62 11.41
C GLY A 230 -11.80 16.79 11.50
N ALA A 231 -10.65 16.63 12.16
CA ALA A 231 -9.64 17.68 12.26
C ALA A 231 -9.11 18.09 10.88
N GLN A 232 -8.81 19.40 10.72
CA GLN A 232 -8.40 20.02 9.46
C GLN A 232 -6.96 20.58 9.50
N ARG A 233 -6.20 20.32 10.55
CA ARG A 233 -4.83 20.83 10.71
C ARG A 233 -3.86 20.06 9.84
N ARG A 234 -3.20 20.75 8.92
CA ARG A 234 -2.18 20.21 8.01
C ARG A 234 -0.87 20.95 8.21
N TYR A 235 0.21 20.31 7.75
CA TYR A 235 1.52 20.93 7.63
C TYR A 235 1.48 22.17 6.71
N PRO A 236 2.32 23.19 6.98
CA PRO A 236 2.42 24.39 6.17
C PRO A 236 3.10 24.14 4.81
N ALA A 237 3.17 25.15 3.95
CA ALA A 237 3.89 25.08 2.68
C ALA A 237 5.37 24.72 2.91
N ALA A 238 6.02 24.18 1.87
CA ALA A 238 7.47 23.94 1.91
C ALA A 238 8.21 25.27 2.03
N PRO A 239 9.32 25.32 2.79
CA PRO A 239 10.18 26.48 2.78
C PRO A 239 10.84 26.68 1.41
N GLU A 240 11.23 27.92 1.12
CA GLU A 240 11.86 28.32 -0.14
C GLU A 240 13.24 28.96 0.12
N GLY A 241 13.96 29.25 -0.95
CA GLY A 241 15.20 30.01 -0.91
C GLY A 241 16.28 29.40 -0.01
N ALA A 242 16.85 30.19 0.88
CA ALA A 242 17.95 29.77 1.76
C ALA A 242 17.54 28.67 2.75
N ALA A 243 16.31 28.68 3.25
CA ALA A 243 15.81 27.66 4.17
C ALA A 243 15.73 26.29 3.46
N LEU A 244 15.19 26.25 2.25
CA LEU A 244 15.18 25.02 1.46
C LEU A 244 16.58 24.50 1.16
N GLN A 245 17.53 25.41 0.82
CA GLN A 245 18.92 25.00 0.57
C GLN A 245 19.58 24.37 1.81
N GLN A 246 19.29 24.85 3.00
CA GLN A 246 19.75 24.22 4.24
C GLN A 246 19.17 22.81 4.44
N LEU A 247 17.89 22.61 4.11
CA LEU A 247 17.26 21.28 4.17
C LEU A 247 17.88 20.31 3.15
N ARG A 248 18.16 20.77 1.93
CA ARG A 248 18.86 19.97 0.90
C ARG A 248 20.24 19.52 1.40
N THR A 249 21.05 20.43 1.93
CA THR A 249 22.37 20.11 2.49
C THR A 249 22.26 19.08 3.60
N ARG A 250 21.28 19.22 4.48
CA ARG A 250 21.01 18.26 5.56
C ARG A 250 20.57 16.90 5.03
N ALA A 251 19.69 16.87 4.03
CA ALA A 251 19.25 15.64 3.38
C ALA A 251 20.39 14.89 2.68
N GLU A 252 21.26 15.61 1.98
CA GLU A 252 22.46 15.05 1.33
C GLU A 252 23.43 14.46 2.37
N ALA A 253 23.68 15.17 3.47
CA ALA A 253 24.51 14.67 4.56
C ALA A 253 23.90 13.43 5.23
N ALA A 254 22.59 13.39 5.43
CA ALA A 254 21.87 12.21 5.92
C ALA A 254 21.96 11.04 4.93
N ALA A 255 21.73 11.29 3.65
CA ALA A 255 21.85 10.29 2.59
C ALA A 255 23.26 9.68 2.51
N GLN A 256 24.29 10.50 2.66
CA GLN A 256 25.67 10.04 2.69
C GLN A 256 25.93 9.11 3.88
N ARG A 257 25.50 9.48 5.09
CA ARG A 257 25.64 8.63 6.29
C ARG A 257 24.88 7.30 6.17
N LEU A 258 23.74 7.33 5.52
CA LEU A 258 22.85 6.17 5.31
C LEU A 258 23.15 5.42 4.00
N HIS A 259 24.26 5.73 3.34
CA HIS A 259 24.72 5.09 2.09
C HIS A 259 23.67 5.05 0.98
N VAL A 260 22.89 6.12 0.82
CA VAL A 260 21.91 6.26 -0.26
C VAL A 260 22.60 6.65 -1.56
N PRO A 261 22.53 5.84 -2.61
CA PRO A 261 23.13 6.17 -3.91
C PRO A 261 22.27 7.16 -4.68
N PHE A 262 22.97 8.06 -5.41
CA PHE A 262 22.35 8.97 -6.37
C PHE A 262 22.69 8.51 -7.80
N VAL A 263 21.71 8.56 -8.67
CA VAL A 263 21.84 8.23 -10.09
C VAL A 263 21.62 9.49 -10.93
N ASP A 264 22.44 9.71 -11.96
CA ASP A 264 22.20 10.78 -12.93
C ASP A 264 21.10 10.41 -13.95
N VAL A 265 20.59 11.40 -14.68
CA VAL A 265 19.47 11.21 -15.60
C VAL A 265 19.83 10.25 -16.75
N ALA A 266 21.06 10.25 -17.25
CA ALA A 266 21.48 9.39 -18.34
C ALA A 266 21.50 7.91 -17.91
N THR A 267 22.05 7.64 -16.74
CA THR A 267 22.03 6.31 -16.14
C THR A 267 20.59 5.87 -15.80
N ALA A 268 19.77 6.77 -15.25
CA ALA A 268 18.36 6.50 -14.97
C ALA A 268 17.61 6.11 -16.25
N GLN A 269 17.78 6.86 -17.36
CA GLN A 269 17.14 6.52 -18.63
C GLN A 269 17.64 5.18 -19.18
N THR A 270 18.93 4.87 -19.02
CA THR A 270 19.48 3.58 -19.41
C THR A 270 18.83 2.43 -18.62
N TRP A 271 18.66 2.59 -17.31
CA TRP A 271 18.02 1.58 -16.46
C TRP A 271 16.53 1.40 -16.74
N ILE A 272 15.83 2.50 -17.04
CA ILE A 272 14.40 2.45 -17.40
C ILE A 272 14.19 1.67 -18.71
N ASN A 273 15.13 1.78 -19.64
CA ASN A 273 15.09 1.12 -20.94
C ASN A 273 15.72 -0.30 -20.92
N ASP A 274 16.24 -0.75 -19.79
CA ASP A 274 16.91 -2.05 -19.64
C ASP A 274 15.89 -3.18 -19.52
N ASP A 275 15.77 -3.98 -20.57
CA ASP A 275 14.89 -5.16 -20.57
C ASP A 275 15.41 -6.32 -19.68
N ALA A 276 16.66 -6.26 -19.20
CA ALA A 276 17.23 -7.30 -18.36
C ALA A 276 16.82 -7.17 -16.90
N ARG A 277 16.46 -5.97 -16.42
CA ARG A 277 16.08 -5.75 -15.03
C ARG A 277 14.98 -4.68 -14.89
N THR A 278 13.97 -4.96 -14.07
CA THR A 278 12.87 -4.03 -13.78
C THR A 278 13.39 -2.77 -13.11
N CYS A 279 12.91 -1.61 -13.59
CA CYS A 279 13.19 -0.32 -13.01
C CYS A 279 11.87 0.45 -12.81
N TYR A 280 11.58 0.84 -11.58
CA TYR A 280 10.45 1.72 -11.25
C TYR A 280 10.94 3.15 -11.10
N LEU A 281 10.15 4.09 -11.62
CA LEU A 281 10.35 5.51 -11.46
C LEU A 281 9.24 6.08 -10.59
N PHE A 282 9.53 6.42 -9.33
CA PHE A 282 8.56 6.86 -8.35
C PHE A 282 8.69 8.36 -8.07
N ASP A 283 7.59 9.08 -8.21
CA ASP A 283 7.44 10.44 -7.70
C ASP A 283 6.88 10.37 -6.27
N VAL A 284 7.70 10.79 -5.29
CA VAL A 284 7.39 10.64 -3.86
C VAL A 284 6.73 11.88 -3.25
N ARG A 285 6.36 12.85 -4.06
CA ARG A 285 5.68 14.09 -3.67
C ARG A 285 4.22 13.85 -3.31
N THR A 286 3.50 14.92 -2.94
CA THR A 286 2.06 14.85 -2.70
C THR A 286 1.26 14.64 -3.99
N ALA A 287 0.01 14.22 -3.87
CA ALA A 287 -0.87 14.01 -5.03
C ALA A 287 -1.13 15.32 -5.79
N GLU A 288 -1.27 16.41 -5.06
CA GLU A 288 -1.47 17.75 -5.62
C GLU A 288 -0.25 18.20 -6.43
N GLU A 289 0.96 18.01 -5.89
CA GLU A 289 2.21 18.33 -6.60
C GLU A 289 2.41 17.44 -7.83
N PHE A 290 2.11 16.15 -7.74
CA PHE A 290 2.17 15.25 -8.90
C PHE A 290 1.19 15.66 -9.99
N ALA A 291 -0.03 16.04 -9.63
CA ALA A 291 -1.07 16.47 -10.58
C ALA A 291 -0.71 17.78 -11.31
N THR A 292 0.04 18.68 -10.67
CA THR A 292 0.52 19.92 -11.32
C THR A 292 1.57 19.68 -12.39
N GLY A 293 2.27 18.54 -12.34
CA GLY A 293 3.23 18.10 -13.35
C GLY A 293 4.24 17.10 -12.79
N HIS A 294 4.50 16.06 -13.54
CA HIS A 294 5.38 14.94 -13.21
C HIS A 294 6.19 14.49 -14.43
N VAL A 295 7.14 13.59 -14.21
CA VAL A 295 7.90 12.95 -15.30
C VAL A 295 6.97 11.96 -16.02
N PRO A 296 6.90 12.00 -17.37
CA PRO A 296 6.06 11.04 -18.11
C PRO A 296 6.39 9.58 -17.75
N GLY A 297 5.37 8.80 -17.43
CA GLY A 297 5.50 7.41 -17.02
C GLY A 297 5.98 7.18 -15.58
N ALA A 298 6.29 8.24 -14.81
CA ALA A 298 6.52 8.08 -13.38
C ALA A 298 5.24 7.69 -12.64
N VAL A 299 5.39 6.82 -11.66
CA VAL A 299 4.29 6.38 -10.80
C VAL A 299 4.25 7.25 -9.56
N HIS A 300 3.08 7.81 -9.24
CA HIS A 300 2.88 8.53 -8.00
C HIS A 300 2.88 7.55 -6.82
N ALA A 301 3.82 7.73 -5.90
CA ALA A 301 3.98 6.91 -4.72
C ALA A 301 4.39 7.79 -3.52
N PRO A 302 3.44 8.42 -2.81
CA PRO A 302 3.75 9.30 -1.69
C PRO A 302 4.74 8.64 -0.72
N GLY A 303 5.88 9.29 -0.46
CA GLY A 303 7.05 8.63 0.12
C GLY A 303 6.79 7.87 1.41
N GLY A 304 5.99 8.44 2.32
CA GLY A 304 5.61 7.76 3.56
C GLY A 304 4.77 6.50 3.35
N GLN A 305 3.91 6.49 2.33
CA GLN A 305 3.10 5.32 1.97
C GLN A 305 3.92 4.30 1.17
N LEU A 306 4.83 4.75 0.31
CA LEU A 306 5.74 3.85 -0.40
C LEU A 306 6.58 3.00 0.57
N VAL A 307 7.03 3.57 1.69
CA VAL A 307 7.75 2.84 2.75
C VAL A 307 6.80 1.96 3.57
N GLN A 308 5.61 2.47 3.92
CA GLN A 308 4.65 1.77 4.78
C GLN A 308 3.95 0.60 4.11
N ALA A 309 3.69 0.70 2.81
CA ALA A 309 2.89 -0.25 2.03
C ALA A 309 3.54 -0.49 0.68
N THR A 310 4.82 -0.85 0.70
CA THR A 310 5.67 -1.02 -0.50
C THR A 310 5.07 -1.99 -1.50
N ASP A 311 4.32 -2.99 -1.02
CA ASP A 311 3.57 -3.97 -1.80
C ASP A 311 2.49 -3.38 -2.72
N GLN A 312 2.06 -2.14 -2.49
CA GLN A 312 1.11 -1.46 -3.38
C GLN A 312 1.77 -0.87 -4.65
N TRP A 313 3.09 -0.73 -4.65
CA TRP A 313 3.83 -0.11 -5.76
C TRP A 313 4.91 -1.00 -6.35
N VAL A 314 5.55 -1.85 -5.55
CA VAL A 314 6.68 -2.68 -5.98
C VAL A 314 6.25 -4.13 -6.06
N GLY A 315 5.83 -4.57 -7.23
CA GLY A 315 5.40 -5.96 -7.49
C GLY A 315 6.56 -6.92 -7.75
N VAL A 316 7.75 -6.41 -8.08
CA VAL A 316 8.92 -7.22 -8.45
C VAL A 316 10.02 -7.06 -7.40
N ARG A 317 10.34 -8.14 -6.69
CA ARG A 317 11.53 -8.21 -5.83
C ARG A 317 12.80 -8.12 -6.67
N GLY A 318 13.83 -7.48 -6.14
CA GLY A 318 15.11 -7.32 -6.86
C GLY A 318 15.12 -6.23 -7.94
N ALA A 319 14.00 -5.54 -8.16
CA ALA A 319 13.92 -4.40 -9.06
C ALA A 319 14.74 -3.19 -8.57
N ARG A 320 15.13 -2.31 -9.51
CA ARG A 320 15.68 -0.98 -9.21
C ARG A 320 14.53 -0.01 -8.93
N LEU A 321 14.68 0.82 -7.90
CA LEU A 321 13.73 1.89 -7.58
C LEU A 321 14.44 3.23 -7.73
N ILE A 322 13.93 4.13 -8.57
CA ILE A 322 14.42 5.50 -8.71
C ILE A 322 13.37 6.43 -8.12
N LEU A 323 13.76 7.22 -7.10
CA LEU A 323 12.90 8.15 -6.42
C LEU A 323 13.17 9.57 -6.88
N ILE A 324 12.09 10.31 -7.13
CA ILE A 324 12.12 11.72 -7.58
C ILE A 324 11.30 12.56 -6.61
N ASP A 325 11.84 13.71 -6.23
CA ASP A 325 11.11 14.84 -5.65
C ASP A 325 11.55 16.15 -6.31
N ALA A 326 10.98 17.28 -5.89
CA ALA A 326 11.36 18.60 -6.41
C ALA A 326 12.40 19.30 -5.53
N GLU A 327 12.33 19.04 -4.23
CA GLU A 327 13.12 19.76 -3.23
C GLU A 327 14.47 19.10 -2.92
N GLY A 328 14.64 17.80 -3.26
CA GLY A 328 15.84 17.03 -2.90
C GLY A 328 15.93 16.68 -1.42
N VAL A 329 14.78 16.58 -0.74
CA VAL A 329 14.69 16.30 0.70
C VAL A 329 13.92 14.99 0.98
N ARG A 330 12.77 14.81 0.33
CA ARG A 330 11.89 13.66 0.55
C ARG A 330 12.48 12.37 -0.02
N ALA A 331 12.93 12.40 -1.27
CA ALA A 331 13.45 11.23 -1.96
C ALA A 331 14.68 10.62 -1.24
N PRO A 332 15.69 11.38 -0.78
CA PRO A 332 16.81 10.82 -0.03
C PRO A 332 16.40 10.09 1.25
N MET A 333 15.48 10.66 2.03
CA MET A 333 15.04 10.05 3.29
C MET A 333 14.22 8.79 3.06
N MET A 334 13.37 8.77 2.03
CA MET A 334 12.56 7.59 1.70
C MET A 334 13.41 6.48 1.06
N ALA A 335 14.37 6.82 0.21
CA ALA A 335 15.31 5.85 -0.35
C ALA A 335 16.14 5.16 0.73
N ALA A 336 16.54 5.89 1.79
CA ALA A 336 17.24 5.31 2.92
C ALA A 336 16.44 4.19 3.60
N TRP A 337 15.12 4.38 3.79
CA TRP A 337 14.25 3.36 4.36
C TRP A 337 14.01 2.18 3.43
N LEU A 338 13.78 2.44 2.13
CA LEU A 338 13.59 1.38 1.15
C LEU A 338 14.84 0.49 1.03
N ARG A 339 16.04 1.07 1.13
CA ARG A 339 17.27 0.28 1.15
C ARG A 339 17.36 -0.60 2.37
N GLN A 340 17.05 -0.07 3.55
CA GLN A 340 17.02 -0.85 4.78
C GLN A 340 15.92 -1.92 4.77
N LEU A 341 14.82 -1.71 4.05
CA LEU A 341 13.79 -2.72 3.74
C LEU A 341 14.28 -3.79 2.74
N GLY A 342 15.50 -3.64 2.17
CA GLY A 342 16.10 -4.60 1.25
C GLY A 342 15.88 -4.31 -0.23
N HIS A 343 15.38 -3.12 -0.58
CA HIS A 343 15.20 -2.70 -1.97
C HIS A 343 16.42 -1.98 -2.54
N ASP A 344 16.66 -2.11 -3.83
CA ASP A 344 17.71 -1.39 -4.56
C ASP A 344 17.22 0.02 -4.94
N ALA A 345 17.13 0.91 -3.94
CA ALA A 345 16.59 2.25 -4.09
C ALA A 345 17.69 3.29 -4.31
N HIS A 346 17.43 4.20 -5.24
CA HIS A 346 18.30 5.26 -5.69
C HIS A 346 17.54 6.59 -5.74
N VAL A 347 18.25 7.71 -5.62
CA VAL A 347 17.67 9.05 -5.76
C VAL A 347 18.12 9.65 -7.08
N LEU A 348 17.20 10.20 -7.85
CA LEU A 348 17.55 10.95 -9.07
C LEU A 348 18.26 12.25 -8.72
N ARG A 349 19.49 12.40 -9.15
CA ARG A 349 20.29 13.62 -8.94
C ARG A 349 19.64 14.81 -9.64
N GLY A 350 19.44 15.89 -8.91
CA GLY A 350 18.76 17.08 -9.42
C GLY A 350 17.23 16.94 -9.54
N GLY A 351 16.67 15.79 -9.12
CA GLY A 351 15.24 15.59 -8.95
C GLY A 351 14.39 15.89 -10.20
N LEU A 352 13.23 16.47 -9.98
CA LEU A 352 12.25 16.77 -11.03
C LEU A 352 12.79 17.74 -12.10
N ASP A 353 13.57 18.74 -11.70
CA ASP A 353 14.09 19.74 -12.63
C ASP A 353 15.10 19.14 -13.62
N ALA A 354 16.03 18.30 -13.12
CA ALA A 354 16.98 17.59 -13.98
C ALA A 354 16.26 16.59 -14.91
N ALA A 355 15.26 15.88 -14.39
CA ALA A 355 14.44 14.96 -15.18
C ALA A 355 13.72 15.67 -16.34
N ARG A 356 13.13 16.84 -16.07
CA ARG A 356 12.45 17.66 -17.09
C ARG A 356 13.42 18.22 -18.12
N ALA A 357 14.55 18.79 -17.68
CA ALA A 357 15.55 19.39 -18.57
C ALA A 357 16.13 18.37 -19.56
N ALA A 358 16.26 17.11 -19.16
CA ALA A 358 16.77 16.02 -20.00
C ALA A 358 15.67 15.17 -20.66
N ASN A 359 14.39 15.52 -20.50
CA ASN A 359 13.25 14.77 -21.03
C ASN A 359 13.24 13.31 -20.57
N LEU A 360 13.59 13.04 -19.30
CA LEU A 360 13.48 11.70 -18.72
C LEU A 360 12.04 11.19 -18.84
N HIS A 361 11.88 9.96 -19.24
CA HIS A 361 10.55 9.34 -19.34
C HIS A 361 10.63 7.82 -19.12
N ALA A 362 9.54 7.25 -18.64
CA ALA A 362 9.33 5.81 -18.58
C ALA A 362 8.12 5.42 -19.44
N ALA A 363 8.07 4.18 -19.89
CA ALA A 363 6.90 3.67 -20.57
C ALA A 363 5.71 3.62 -19.58
N SER A 364 4.57 4.13 -19.98
CA SER A 364 3.33 3.94 -19.21
C SER A 364 2.93 2.46 -19.23
N ALA A 365 2.33 1.98 -18.13
CA ALA A 365 1.79 0.64 -18.09
C ALA A 365 0.80 0.41 -19.24
N ARG A 366 0.98 -0.68 -19.98
CA ARG A 366 0.09 -1.06 -21.08
C ARG A 366 -1.16 -1.70 -20.51
N LEU A 367 -2.20 -0.89 -20.28
CA LEU A 367 -3.50 -1.44 -19.89
C LEU A 367 -4.08 -2.24 -21.06
N PRO A 368 -4.68 -3.42 -20.79
CA PRO A 368 -5.37 -4.18 -21.82
C PRO A 368 -6.59 -3.43 -22.33
N HIS A 369 -6.95 -3.70 -23.59
CA HIS A 369 -8.19 -3.19 -24.14
C HIS A 369 -9.36 -4.08 -23.71
N PHE A 370 -10.36 -3.49 -23.10
CA PHE A 370 -11.58 -4.18 -22.68
C PHE A 370 -12.74 -3.83 -23.61
N SER A 371 -13.61 -4.80 -23.87
CA SER A 371 -14.84 -4.56 -24.61
C SER A 371 -15.75 -3.60 -23.87
N ALA A 372 -16.37 -2.68 -24.59
CA ALA A 372 -17.37 -1.79 -24.01
C ALA A 372 -18.58 -2.58 -23.52
N LEU A 373 -19.10 -2.21 -22.35
CA LEU A 373 -20.38 -2.69 -21.84
C LEU A 373 -21.45 -1.64 -22.11
N ALA A 374 -22.62 -2.07 -22.57
CA ALA A 374 -23.75 -1.15 -22.73
C ALA A 374 -24.20 -0.66 -21.35
N LEU A 375 -24.30 0.67 -21.22
CA LEU A 375 -24.83 1.30 -20.01
C LEU A 375 -26.34 1.21 -20.02
N VAL A 376 -26.91 0.73 -18.91
CA VAL A 376 -28.36 0.59 -18.74
C VAL A 376 -28.82 1.23 -17.44
N THR A 377 -30.13 1.46 -17.35
CA THR A 377 -30.79 1.99 -16.16
C THR A 377 -31.65 0.89 -15.51
N THR A 378 -32.23 1.19 -14.35
CA THR A 378 -33.12 0.25 -13.65
C THR A 378 -34.35 -0.15 -14.45
N GLN A 379 -34.78 0.67 -15.42
CA GLN A 379 -35.92 0.38 -16.30
C GLN A 379 -35.61 -0.72 -17.33
N ASP A 380 -34.34 -0.97 -17.61
CA ASP A 380 -33.89 -1.91 -18.64
C ASP A 380 -33.65 -3.33 -18.08
N LEU A 381 -33.94 -3.58 -16.79
CA LEU A 381 -33.58 -4.79 -16.08
C LEU A 381 -34.56 -5.97 -16.17
N VAL A 382 -35.46 -5.97 -17.16
CA VAL A 382 -36.40 -7.08 -17.32
C VAL A 382 -35.67 -8.39 -17.60
N ASN A 383 -35.96 -9.43 -16.79
CA ASN A 383 -35.31 -10.75 -16.85
C ASN A 383 -33.76 -10.69 -16.76
N THR A 384 -33.23 -9.77 -15.97
CA THR A 384 -31.80 -9.54 -15.83
C THR A 384 -31.35 -9.91 -14.41
N CYS A 385 -30.32 -10.72 -14.28
CA CYS A 385 -29.61 -10.94 -13.01
C CYS A 385 -28.75 -9.70 -12.72
N VAL A 386 -28.86 -9.13 -11.54
CA VAL A 386 -28.08 -7.96 -11.13
C VAL A 386 -27.04 -8.39 -10.11
N LEU A 387 -25.75 -8.16 -10.43
CA LEU A 387 -24.63 -8.44 -9.55
C LEU A 387 -23.91 -7.12 -9.19
N ASP A 388 -23.75 -6.88 -7.90
CA ASP A 388 -23.06 -5.70 -7.38
C ASP A 388 -21.63 -6.08 -6.98
N LEU A 389 -20.66 -5.50 -7.68
CA LEU A 389 -19.22 -5.75 -7.53
C LEU A 389 -18.51 -4.63 -6.74
N ARG A 390 -19.26 -3.70 -6.15
CA ARG A 390 -18.71 -2.70 -5.25
C ARG A 390 -18.21 -3.35 -3.97
N SER A 391 -17.56 -2.57 -3.10
CA SER A 391 -17.19 -3.11 -1.79
C SER A 391 -18.41 -3.60 -1.02
N SER A 392 -18.22 -4.63 -0.18
CA SER A 392 -19.31 -5.11 0.68
C SER A 392 -19.80 -4.01 1.64
N ALA A 393 -18.93 -3.09 2.01
CA ALA A 393 -19.28 -1.93 2.82
C ALA A 393 -20.25 -1.00 2.09
N ASP A 394 -19.97 -0.67 0.81
CA ASP A 394 -20.86 0.18 -0.01
C ASP A 394 -22.18 -0.53 -0.32
N PHE A 395 -22.13 -1.85 -0.59
CA PHE A 395 -23.34 -2.66 -0.75
C PHE A 395 -24.24 -2.59 0.50
N ARG A 396 -23.66 -2.67 1.69
CA ARG A 396 -24.41 -2.56 2.96
C ARG A 396 -24.99 -1.17 3.20
N LEU A 397 -24.32 -0.12 2.74
CA LEU A 397 -24.86 1.25 2.82
C LEU A 397 -26.08 1.47 1.94
N GLY A 398 -26.15 0.76 0.82
CA GLY A 398 -27.29 0.78 -0.07
C GLY A 398 -26.97 0.13 -1.42
N HIS A 399 -27.91 -0.67 -1.94
CA HIS A 399 -27.77 -1.40 -3.18
C HIS A 399 -29.11 -1.46 -3.95
N HIS A 400 -29.05 -1.83 -5.23
CA HIS A 400 -30.26 -2.06 -6.01
C HIS A 400 -31.11 -3.20 -5.40
N PRO A 401 -32.45 -3.06 -5.27
CA PRO A 401 -33.30 -4.03 -4.53
C PRO A 401 -33.18 -5.48 -4.98
N HIS A 402 -32.82 -5.70 -6.24
CA HIS A 402 -32.67 -7.05 -6.82
C HIS A 402 -31.19 -7.42 -7.01
N ALA A 403 -30.25 -6.61 -6.54
CA ALA A 403 -28.83 -6.93 -6.66
C ALA A 403 -28.42 -7.96 -5.62
N ARG A 404 -27.54 -8.86 -6.06
CA ARG A 404 -26.76 -9.75 -5.20
C ARG A 404 -25.33 -9.21 -5.15
N TRP A 405 -24.75 -9.11 -3.96
CA TRP A 405 -23.34 -8.81 -3.86
C TRP A 405 -22.50 -9.97 -4.39
N SER A 406 -21.46 -9.67 -5.15
CA SER A 406 -20.55 -10.65 -5.72
C SER A 406 -19.14 -10.08 -5.88
N ILE A 407 -18.19 -10.97 -6.14
CA ILE A 407 -16.83 -10.67 -6.54
C ILE A 407 -16.48 -11.45 -7.79
N ARG A 408 -15.52 -11.02 -8.57
CA ARG A 408 -15.15 -11.67 -9.83
C ARG A 408 -14.86 -13.18 -9.71
N PRO A 409 -14.16 -13.69 -8.66
CA PRO A 409 -13.94 -15.13 -8.50
C PRO A 409 -15.21 -15.99 -8.51
N ARG A 410 -16.35 -15.44 -8.04
CA ARG A 410 -17.65 -16.12 -7.92
C ARG A 410 -18.70 -15.68 -8.93
N VAL A 411 -18.46 -14.61 -9.70
CA VAL A 411 -19.48 -13.97 -10.54
C VAL A 411 -20.24 -14.95 -11.44
N VAL A 412 -19.57 -15.99 -11.94
CA VAL A 412 -20.20 -17.02 -12.77
C VAL A 412 -21.17 -17.89 -11.98
N ALA A 413 -20.80 -18.31 -10.78
CA ALA A 413 -21.67 -19.10 -9.90
C ALA A 413 -22.87 -18.26 -9.43
N ASP A 414 -22.63 -16.99 -9.07
CA ASP A 414 -23.66 -16.07 -8.59
C ASP A 414 -24.65 -15.65 -9.69
N ALA A 415 -24.27 -15.71 -10.95
CA ALA A 415 -25.17 -15.52 -12.08
C ALA A 415 -26.22 -16.64 -12.26
N GLN A 416 -26.01 -17.80 -11.63
CA GLN A 416 -26.96 -18.93 -11.58
C GLN A 416 -27.53 -19.34 -12.97
N GLY A 417 -26.69 -19.31 -14.02
CA GLY A 417 -27.09 -19.66 -15.37
C GLY A 417 -27.92 -18.61 -16.10
N ALA A 418 -28.00 -17.38 -15.59
CA ALA A 418 -28.67 -16.27 -16.27
C ALA A 418 -28.03 -16.00 -17.63
N HIS A 419 -28.86 -15.77 -18.65
CA HIS A 419 -28.39 -15.40 -19.98
C HIS A 419 -28.06 -13.92 -20.13
N ARG A 420 -28.60 -13.08 -19.24
CA ARG A 420 -28.43 -11.63 -19.19
C ARG A 420 -28.07 -11.18 -17.80
N VAL A 421 -26.95 -10.47 -17.66
CA VAL A 421 -26.40 -10.02 -16.37
C VAL A 421 -26.09 -8.54 -16.44
N ALA A 422 -26.54 -7.78 -15.45
CA ALA A 422 -26.14 -6.37 -15.26
C ALA A 422 -25.20 -6.26 -14.06
N LEU A 423 -24.08 -5.58 -14.25
CA LEU A 423 -23.03 -5.40 -13.26
C LEU A 423 -23.05 -3.97 -12.73
N VAL A 424 -23.06 -3.83 -11.40
CA VAL A 424 -22.81 -2.57 -10.69
C VAL A 424 -21.35 -2.56 -10.23
N ALA A 425 -20.61 -1.50 -10.51
CA ALA A 425 -19.22 -1.37 -10.06
C ALA A 425 -18.83 0.11 -9.96
N ASP A 426 -17.93 0.46 -9.03
CA ASP A 426 -17.41 1.83 -8.89
C ASP A 426 -16.48 2.22 -10.05
N ALA A 427 -15.78 1.23 -10.62
CA ALA A 427 -14.91 1.41 -11.77
C ALA A 427 -15.36 0.50 -12.91
N LEU A 428 -15.58 1.07 -14.11
CA LEU A 428 -15.99 0.32 -15.30
C LEU A 428 -15.05 -0.87 -15.59
N GLY A 429 -13.75 -0.72 -15.39
CA GLY A 429 -12.77 -1.79 -15.60
C GLY A 429 -13.06 -3.05 -14.77
N VAL A 430 -13.55 -2.91 -13.54
CA VAL A 430 -13.93 -4.07 -12.69
C VAL A 430 -15.12 -4.81 -13.31
N ALA A 431 -16.13 -4.08 -13.76
CA ALA A 431 -17.27 -4.69 -14.47
C ALA A 431 -16.82 -5.38 -15.76
N GLN A 432 -15.92 -4.76 -16.53
CA GLN A 432 -15.38 -5.34 -17.78
C GLN A 432 -14.59 -6.64 -17.51
N LEU A 433 -13.80 -6.70 -16.44
CA LEU A 433 -13.10 -7.92 -16.04
C LEU A 433 -14.07 -9.05 -15.67
N ALA A 434 -15.08 -8.76 -14.88
CA ALA A 434 -16.11 -9.75 -14.53
C ALA A 434 -16.91 -10.20 -15.76
N ALA A 435 -17.19 -9.29 -16.71
CA ALA A 435 -17.86 -9.60 -17.96
C ALA A 435 -17.09 -10.63 -18.81
N ILE A 436 -15.76 -10.57 -18.81
CA ILE A 436 -14.94 -11.57 -19.53
C ILE A 436 -15.26 -12.99 -19.01
N ASP A 437 -15.27 -13.17 -17.68
CA ASP A 437 -15.50 -14.48 -17.08
C ASP A 437 -16.95 -14.95 -17.32
N LEU A 438 -17.94 -14.06 -17.25
CA LEU A 438 -19.35 -14.34 -17.55
C LEU A 438 -19.55 -14.75 -19.00
N ILE A 439 -18.97 -14.01 -19.95
CA ILE A 439 -19.10 -14.32 -21.40
C ILE A 439 -18.43 -15.67 -21.71
N GLN A 440 -17.28 -15.95 -21.13
CA GLN A 440 -16.61 -17.26 -21.28
C GLN A 440 -17.44 -18.42 -20.68
N ALA A 441 -18.23 -18.15 -19.67
CA ALA A 441 -19.17 -19.12 -19.10
C ALA A 441 -20.51 -19.25 -19.87
N GLY A 442 -20.69 -18.49 -20.96
CA GLY A 442 -21.87 -18.60 -21.85
C GLY A 442 -22.98 -17.59 -21.57
N VAL A 443 -22.75 -16.57 -20.73
CA VAL A 443 -23.69 -15.43 -20.61
C VAL A 443 -23.71 -14.68 -21.92
N ARG A 444 -24.91 -14.48 -22.48
CA ARG A 444 -25.08 -13.91 -23.83
C ARG A 444 -24.97 -12.40 -23.86
N GLU A 445 -25.41 -11.75 -22.78
CA GLU A 445 -25.45 -10.30 -22.67
C GLU A 445 -24.98 -9.87 -21.28
N VAL A 446 -23.91 -9.06 -21.22
CA VAL A 446 -23.42 -8.46 -19.99
C VAL A 446 -23.45 -6.94 -20.11
N LEU A 447 -24.08 -6.29 -19.16
CA LEU A 447 -24.40 -4.87 -19.13
C LEU A 447 -23.71 -4.19 -17.95
N HIS A 448 -23.53 -2.88 -18.04
CA HIS A 448 -23.13 -2.05 -16.91
C HIS A 448 -24.36 -1.26 -16.43
N LEU A 449 -24.77 -1.50 -15.20
CA LEU A 449 -25.86 -0.75 -14.58
C LEU A 449 -25.32 0.54 -14.00
N ALA A 450 -25.83 1.68 -14.45
CA ALA A 450 -25.57 2.96 -13.81
C ALA A 450 -25.98 2.89 -12.33
N GLN A 451 -25.18 3.49 -11.46
CA GLN A 451 -25.54 3.53 -10.01
C GLN A 451 -26.94 4.16 -9.89
N PRO A 452 -27.85 3.49 -9.17
CA PRO A 452 -29.22 3.98 -9.08
C PRO A 452 -29.28 5.28 -8.28
N ASP A 453 -29.80 6.34 -8.88
CA ASP A 453 -30.20 7.54 -8.18
C ASP A 453 -31.39 7.22 -7.24
N ASN A 454 -31.18 7.28 -5.94
CA ASN A 454 -32.18 7.41 -4.89
C ASN A 454 -33.17 6.25 -4.58
N GLN A 455 -33.04 5.05 -5.10
CA GLN A 455 -33.88 3.91 -4.68
C GLN A 455 -33.02 2.71 -4.23
N LEU A 456 -32.25 2.93 -3.16
CA LEU A 456 -31.44 1.87 -2.59
C LEU A 456 -32.27 1.03 -1.61
N ALA A 457 -32.11 -0.29 -1.68
CA ALA A 457 -32.72 -1.20 -0.73
C ALA A 457 -32.13 -1.01 0.68
N THR A 458 -32.89 -1.45 1.67
CA THR A 458 -32.39 -1.57 3.04
C THR A 458 -31.14 -2.44 3.06
N PRO A 459 -30.08 -2.06 3.77
CA PRO A 459 -28.84 -2.82 3.79
C PRO A 459 -29.06 -4.26 4.22
N MET A 460 -28.64 -5.19 3.38
CA MET A 460 -28.57 -6.61 3.73
C MET A 460 -27.10 -7.00 3.82
N GLN A 461 -26.73 -7.74 4.86
CA GLN A 461 -25.35 -8.19 5.02
C GLN A 461 -25.06 -9.27 3.98
N PRO A 462 -24.10 -9.07 3.06
CA PRO A 462 -23.73 -10.11 2.12
C PRO A 462 -23.11 -11.30 2.86
N PRO A 463 -23.37 -12.53 2.43
CA PRO A 463 -22.69 -13.71 2.97
C PRO A 463 -21.17 -13.58 2.78
N ASP A 464 -20.40 -13.94 3.81
CA ASP A 464 -18.92 -14.01 3.78
C ASP A 464 -18.16 -12.73 3.37
N ALA A 465 -18.87 -11.60 3.21
CA ALA A 465 -18.29 -10.33 2.76
C ALA A 465 -17.10 -9.88 3.60
N GLU A 466 -17.16 -10.07 4.91
CA GLU A 466 -16.10 -9.66 5.84
C GLU A 466 -14.80 -10.44 5.64
N ARG A 467 -14.90 -11.66 5.10
CA ARG A 467 -13.75 -12.53 4.87
C ARG A 467 -13.21 -12.41 3.45
N GLU A 468 -13.96 -11.86 2.53
CA GLU A 468 -13.58 -11.83 1.12
C GLU A 468 -12.93 -10.50 0.71
N ASP A 469 -13.60 -9.36 0.92
CA ASP A 469 -13.21 -8.11 0.28
C ASP A 469 -12.48 -7.11 1.20
N PHE A 470 -12.37 -7.35 2.50
CA PHE A 470 -11.62 -6.47 3.38
C PHE A 470 -10.98 -7.18 4.59
N LEU A 471 -9.97 -6.53 5.17
CA LEU A 471 -9.26 -7.02 6.35
C LEU A 471 -10.17 -6.98 7.59
N PHE A 472 -10.66 -8.12 7.96
CA PHE A 472 -11.75 -8.28 8.94
C PHE A 472 -11.26 -8.29 10.39
N PHE A 473 -10.14 -8.94 10.70
CA PHE A 473 -9.78 -9.24 12.09
C PHE A 473 -9.43 -8.01 12.96
N THR A 474 -9.23 -6.83 12.35
CA THR A 474 -8.98 -5.56 13.04
C THR A 474 -9.81 -4.41 12.46
N ALA A 475 -10.88 -4.72 11.73
CA ALA A 475 -11.66 -3.72 10.99
C ALA A 475 -12.22 -2.61 11.89
N ARG A 476 -12.74 -2.96 13.06
CA ARG A 476 -13.43 -2.02 13.98
C ARG A 476 -12.51 -1.26 14.94
N ARG A 477 -11.18 -1.47 14.89
CA ARG A 477 -10.23 -0.77 15.77
C ARG A 477 -10.31 0.77 15.65
N HIS A 478 -10.75 1.28 14.51
CA HIS A 478 -10.91 2.71 14.25
C HIS A 478 -12.31 3.24 14.61
N GLU A 479 -13.22 2.34 14.95
CA GLU A 479 -14.59 2.67 15.35
C GLU A 479 -14.76 2.78 16.87
N GLY A 480 -13.70 2.51 17.63
CA GLY A 480 -13.70 2.57 19.07
C GLY A 480 -13.88 1.22 19.75
N GLU A 481 -13.66 0.12 19.04
CA GLU A 481 -13.66 -1.22 19.60
C GLU A 481 -12.33 -1.52 20.30
N ARG A 482 -12.38 -1.54 21.63
CA ARG A 482 -11.19 -1.72 22.48
C ARG A 482 -10.48 -3.05 22.21
N ALA A 483 -11.24 -4.14 22.10
CA ALA A 483 -10.68 -5.47 21.85
C ALA A 483 -9.94 -5.56 20.50
N ASP A 484 -10.48 -4.92 19.45
CA ASP A 484 -9.82 -4.86 18.13
C ASP A 484 -8.53 -4.02 18.17
N ALA A 485 -8.50 -2.95 18.95
CA ALA A 485 -7.28 -2.15 19.15
C ALA A 485 -6.19 -2.94 19.90
N GLU A 486 -6.54 -3.64 20.98
CA GLU A 486 -5.63 -4.49 21.76
C GLU A 486 -5.10 -5.66 20.89
N LYS A 487 -5.98 -6.32 20.14
CA LYS A 487 -5.62 -7.41 19.21
C LYS A 487 -4.65 -6.93 18.13
N TYR A 488 -4.89 -5.75 17.56
CA TYR A 488 -4.00 -5.16 16.55
C TYR A 488 -2.59 -4.90 17.11
N LEU A 489 -2.47 -4.30 18.28
CA LEU A 489 -1.17 -4.00 18.90
C LEU A 489 -0.42 -5.28 19.28
N SER A 490 -1.12 -6.28 19.82
CA SER A 490 -0.55 -7.59 20.13
C SER A 490 -0.05 -8.30 18.87
N TRP A 491 -0.81 -8.22 17.78
CA TRP A 491 -0.41 -8.77 16.49
C TRP A 491 0.85 -8.07 15.96
N GLU A 492 0.88 -6.72 15.93
CA GLU A 492 2.00 -5.95 15.38
C GLU A 492 3.31 -6.25 16.13
N THR A 493 3.29 -6.30 17.46
CA THR A 493 4.46 -6.64 18.29
C THR A 493 4.89 -8.11 18.19
N GLY A 494 3.96 -9.01 17.89
CA GLY A 494 4.22 -10.45 17.72
C GLY A 494 4.85 -10.84 16.37
N LEU A 495 4.95 -9.92 15.40
CA LEU A 495 5.44 -10.24 14.05
C LEU A 495 6.92 -10.66 14.04
N LEU A 496 7.77 -10.03 14.86
CA LEU A 496 9.20 -10.35 14.89
C LEU A 496 9.51 -11.80 15.28
N ALA A 497 8.69 -12.38 16.14
CA ALA A 497 8.86 -13.76 16.60
C ALA A 497 8.46 -14.80 15.55
N GLN A 498 7.76 -14.39 14.50
CA GLN A 498 7.29 -15.26 13.42
C GLN A 498 8.29 -15.36 12.26
N LEU A 499 9.25 -14.41 12.17
CA LEU A 499 10.22 -14.39 11.08
C LEU A 499 11.20 -15.56 11.18
N ASP A 500 11.41 -16.24 10.06
CA ASP A 500 12.60 -17.09 9.90
C ASP A 500 13.87 -16.27 9.60
N ASP A 501 15.03 -16.93 9.62
CA ASP A 501 16.32 -16.27 9.41
C ASP A 501 16.45 -15.66 7.99
N GLU A 502 15.84 -16.26 6.98
CA GLU A 502 15.88 -15.78 5.60
C GLU A 502 15.03 -14.51 5.44
N GLU A 503 13.83 -14.50 6.00
CA GLU A 503 12.94 -13.35 6.00
C GLU A 503 13.57 -12.18 6.77
N ARG A 504 14.19 -12.48 7.93
CA ARG A 504 14.94 -11.49 8.72
C ARG A 504 16.12 -10.92 7.94
N SER A 505 16.84 -11.75 7.17
CA SER A 505 18.02 -11.33 6.36
C SER A 505 17.64 -10.40 5.18
N THR A 506 16.35 -10.24 4.88
CA THR A 506 15.89 -9.27 3.87
C THR A 506 16.19 -7.83 4.32
N PHE A 507 16.13 -7.56 5.61
CA PHE A 507 16.33 -6.23 6.17
C PHE A 507 17.82 -5.90 6.33
N GLN A 508 18.20 -4.67 5.98
CA GLN A 508 19.58 -4.19 6.02
C GLN A 508 19.62 -2.93 6.89
N LEU A 509 19.54 -3.12 8.23
CA LEU A 509 19.60 -2.00 9.15
C LEU A 509 20.98 -1.35 9.12
N ALA A 510 21.04 0.00 9.07
CA ALA A 510 22.26 0.80 9.02
C ALA A 510 22.82 1.03 10.43
#